data_d4fe187354e2ac74a09d2c08c498245d
#
_entry.id   d4fe187354e2ac74a09d2c08c498245d
#
_cell.length_a   1.000
_cell.length_b   1.000
_cell.length_c   1.000
_cell.angle_alpha   90.00
_cell.angle_beta   90.00
_cell.angle_gamma   90.00
#
_symmetry.space_group_name_H-M   'P 1'
#
loop_
_entity.id
_entity.type
_entity.pdbx_description
1 polymer ?
#
loop_
_entity_poly.entity_id
_entity_poly.type
_entity_poly.pdbx_seq_one_letter_code
_entity_poly.pdbx_strand_id
1 'polypeptide(L)'
;MSRNFLFIDEPRTLVEDVEGGIRYLPAIVDATRAARWFDAIRDAVEWHSERRPMYDRVVDVPRLTAGFALDDAALPPALDEAACVVRDAMGVGFTHAGLNFYRDGRDSVAPHNDKLHSIVPGHPIALLSLGATRRMDIREKEPAMPGSKRRAWKIELEAGSLLVMSHSSQLHFDHGIPKVTAPVGPRISCAFRVRPASGRW
;
A
#
# COMPACT_ATOMS: atom_id res chain seq x y z
N MET A 1 -3.67 -21.77 26.31
CA MET A 1 -2.66 -20.81 26.78
C MET A 1 -2.84 -19.51 26.01
N SER A 2 -3.44 -18.50 26.68
CA SER A 2 -3.68 -17.18 26.09
C SER A 2 -2.35 -16.48 25.85
N ARG A 3 -2.03 -16.16 24.58
CA ARG A 3 -0.96 -15.20 24.29
C ARG A 3 -1.48 -13.81 24.66
N ASN A 4 -0.90 -13.22 25.70
CA ASN A 4 -1.11 -11.83 26.05
C ASN A 4 -0.66 -10.93 24.88
N PHE A 5 -1.62 -10.36 24.16
CA PHE A 5 -1.39 -9.28 23.21
C PHE A 5 -1.18 -7.97 23.98
N LEU A 6 0.02 -7.77 24.52
CA LEU A 6 0.47 -6.51 25.15
C LEU A 6 1.65 -5.86 24.41
N PHE A 7 1.94 -6.29 23.19
CA PHE A 7 2.88 -5.59 22.34
C PHE A 7 2.10 -4.92 21.21
N ILE A 8 1.72 -3.66 21.40
CA ILE A 8 1.51 -2.75 20.29
C ILE A 8 2.86 -2.72 19.58
N ASP A 9 2.89 -3.26 18.37
CA ASP A 9 4.11 -3.25 17.56
C ASP A 9 4.53 -1.77 17.41
N GLU A 10 5.78 -1.45 17.77
CA GLU A 10 6.26 -0.07 17.69
C GLU A 10 6.49 0.36 16.23
N PRO A 11 6.37 1.66 15.91
CA PRO A 11 6.76 2.17 14.61
C PRO A 11 8.19 1.77 14.26
N ARG A 12 8.41 1.30 13.03
CA ARG A 12 9.72 0.84 12.55
C ARG A 12 10.18 1.64 11.34
N THR A 13 11.36 2.19 11.39
CA THR A 13 12.04 2.75 10.21
C THR A 13 12.87 1.64 9.55
N LEU A 14 12.53 1.33 8.30
CA LEU A 14 13.21 0.30 7.50
C LEU A 14 14.37 0.89 6.72
N VAL A 15 14.17 2.09 6.20
CA VAL A 15 15.13 2.87 5.41
C VAL A 15 15.01 4.32 5.82
N GLU A 16 16.13 4.98 6.02
CA GLU A 16 16.19 6.41 6.26
C GLU A 16 16.66 7.14 4.99
N ASP A 17 16.02 8.26 4.69
CA ASP A 17 16.44 9.23 3.68
C ASP A 17 16.01 10.66 4.08
N VAL A 18 16.39 11.65 3.27
CA VAL A 18 16.11 13.07 3.56
C VAL A 18 14.62 13.44 3.53
N GLU A 19 13.77 12.57 2.97
CA GLU A 19 12.32 12.75 2.90
C GLU A 19 11.56 11.83 3.88
N GLY A 20 12.26 11.17 4.83
CA GLY A 20 11.70 10.31 5.86
C GLY A 20 11.71 8.81 5.55
N GLY A 21 12.17 8.39 4.38
CA GLY A 21 12.47 7.01 4.04
C GLY A 21 11.28 6.08 3.94
N ILE A 22 11.48 4.82 4.36
CA ILE A 22 10.43 3.78 4.40
C ILE A 22 10.16 3.45 5.86
N ARG A 23 8.91 3.65 6.31
CA ARG A 23 8.47 3.45 7.69
C ARG A 23 7.21 2.60 7.75
N TYR A 24 7.14 1.74 8.74
CA TYR A 24 5.96 0.97 9.07
C TYR A 24 5.38 1.46 10.39
N LEU A 25 4.11 1.83 10.36
CA LEU A 25 3.33 2.32 11.50
C LEU A 25 2.22 1.31 11.78
N PRO A 26 2.35 0.48 12.81
CA PRO A 26 1.32 -0.50 13.15
C PRO A 26 0.11 0.21 13.75
N ALA A 27 -1.07 -0.38 13.56
CA ALA A 27 -2.32 -0.03 14.27
C ALA A 27 -2.64 1.47 14.35
N ILE A 28 -2.46 2.24 13.25
CA ILE A 28 -2.95 3.63 13.20
C ILE A 28 -4.48 3.68 13.25
N VAL A 29 -5.10 2.53 12.95
CA VAL A 29 -6.53 2.29 13.06
C VAL A 29 -6.73 1.01 13.84
N ASP A 30 -7.64 1.01 14.80
CA ASP A 30 -8.01 -0.18 15.56
C ASP A 30 -8.65 -1.26 14.67
N ALA A 31 -8.58 -2.52 15.14
CA ALA A 31 -9.04 -3.67 14.37
C ALA A 31 -10.54 -3.61 14.00
N THR A 32 -11.37 -3.06 14.87
CA THR A 32 -12.82 -2.96 14.66
C THR A 32 -13.13 -1.97 13.53
N ARG A 33 -12.48 -0.81 13.56
CA ARG A 33 -12.62 0.21 12.51
C ARG A 33 -12.05 -0.28 11.19
N ALA A 34 -10.88 -0.92 11.21
CA ALA A 34 -10.25 -1.50 10.03
C ALA A 34 -11.14 -2.57 9.37
N ALA A 35 -11.81 -3.44 10.15
CA ALA A 35 -12.74 -4.44 9.65
C ALA A 35 -13.99 -3.78 9.02
N ARG A 36 -14.58 -2.79 9.70
CA ARG A 36 -15.73 -2.03 9.17
C ARG A 36 -15.40 -1.36 7.84
N TRP A 37 -14.24 -0.71 7.73
CA TRP A 37 -13.80 -0.07 6.49
C TRP A 37 -13.52 -1.08 5.39
N PHE A 38 -12.93 -2.23 5.73
CA PHE A 38 -12.70 -3.29 4.77
C PHE A 38 -14.00 -3.73 4.10
N ASP A 39 -15.04 -4.06 4.89
CA ASP A 39 -16.33 -4.52 4.37
C ASP A 39 -17.01 -3.41 3.56
N ALA A 40 -17.09 -2.18 4.09
CA ALA A 40 -17.74 -1.06 3.43
C ALA A 40 -17.06 -0.69 2.09
N ILE A 41 -15.73 -0.66 2.04
CA ILE A 41 -14.98 -0.36 0.80
C ILE A 41 -15.11 -1.50 -0.19
N ARG A 42 -15.00 -2.77 0.25
CA ARG A 42 -15.17 -3.94 -0.62
C ARG A 42 -16.49 -3.91 -1.36
N ASP A 43 -17.58 -3.57 -0.64
CA ASP A 43 -18.94 -3.67 -1.14
C ASP A 43 -19.39 -2.42 -1.92
N ALA A 44 -18.82 -1.25 -1.63
CA ALA A 44 -19.18 0.02 -2.31
C ALA A 44 -18.37 0.31 -3.58
N VAL A 45 -17.17 -0.28 -3.72
CA VAL A 45 -16.26 0.03 -4.81
C VAL A 45 -16.55 -0.83 -6.04
N GLU A 46 -16.63 -0.20 -7.21
CA GLU A 46 -16.60 -0.91 -8.48
C GLU A 46 -15.16 -1.35 -8.80
N TRP A 47 -14.91 -2.64 -8.68
CA TRP A 47 -13.59 -3.22 -8.87
C TRP A 47 -13.34 -3.61 -10.31
N HIS A 48 -12.19 -3.20 -10.86
CA HIS A 48 -11.79 -3.49 -12.23
C HIS A 48 -10.64 -4.50 -12.30
N SER A 49 -10.74 -5.44 -13.26
CA SER A 49 -9.64 -6.32 -13.60
C SER A 49 -8.82 -5.67 -14.72
N GLU A 50 -7.52 -5.49 -14.50
CA GLU A 50 -6.61 -5.08 -15.57
C GLU A 50 -6.10 -6.28 -16.34
N ARG A 51 -5.99 -6.13 -17.66
CA ARG A 51 -5.31 -7.06 -18.55
C ARG A 51 -4.08 -6.40 -19.13
N ARG A 52 -2.95 -7.08 -19.04
CA ARG A 52 -1.69 -6.55 -19.60
C ARG A 52 -1.06 -7.55 -20.54
N PRO A 53 -0.50 -7.09 -21.68
CA PRO A 53 0.37 -7.94 -22.49
C PRO A 53 1.63 -8.28 -21.69
N MET A 54 1.90 -9.57 -21.53
CA MET A 54 3.15 -10.11 -20.97
C MET A 54 3.69 -11.12 -21.96
N TYR A 55 4.84 -10.80 -22.56
CA TYR A 55 5.40 -11.55 -23.67
C TYR A 55 4.36 -11.69 -24.82
N ASP A 56 4.05 -12.88 -25.28
CA ASP A 56 3.10 -13.16 -26.37
C ASP A 56 1.66 -13.38 -25.91
N ARG A 57 1.35 -13.09 -24.63
CA ARG A 57 0.02 -13.35 -24.03
C ARG A 57 -0.52 -12.12 -23.31
N VAL A 58 -1.84 -11.94 -23.41
CA VAL A 58 -2.55 -11.01 -22.53
C VAL A 58 -2.94 -11.77 -21.29
N VAL A 59 -2.44 -11.34 -20.11
CA VAL A 59 -2.72 -11.96 -18.81
C VAL A 59 -3.52 -11.02 -17.94
N ASP A 60 -4.39 -11.59 -17.13
CA ASP A 60 -5.08 -10.83 -16.09
C ASP A 60 -4.07 -10.46 -14.99
N VAL A 61 -4.06 -9.18 -14.61
CA VAL A 61 -3.30 -8.73 -13.45
C VAL A 61 -3.92 -9.39 -12.22
N PRO A 62 -3.14 -10.14 -11.41
CA PRO A 62 -3.69 -10.95 -10.32
C PRO A 62 -4.02 -10.07 -9.11
N ARG A 63 -4.95 -9.18 -9.25
CA ARG A 63 -5.68 -8.37 -8.26
C ARG A 63 -6.73 -7.53 -8.96
N LEU A 64 -7.70 -7.02 -8.22
CA LEU A 64 -8.62 -6.01 -8.71
C LEU A 64 -8.13 -4.61 -8.29
N THR A 65 -8.49 -3.60 -9.06
CA THR A 65 -8.06 -2.21 -8.82
C THR A 65 -9.22 -1.24 -8.89
N ALA A 66 -9.09 -0.13 -8.19
CA ALA A 66 -9.93 1.05 -8.33
C ALA A 66 -9.10 2.31 -8.01
N GLY A 67 -9.61 3.49 -8.36
CA GLY A 67 -8.93 4.74 -8.06
C GLY A 67 -9.93 5.89 -7.89
N PHE A 68 -9.60 6.80 -6.97
CA PHE A 68 -10.44 7.93 -6.60
C PHE A 68 -9.62 9.20 -6.42
N ALA A 69 -10.16 10.31 -6.89
CA ALA A 69 -9.81 11.62 -6.35
C ALA A 69 -10.49 11.76 -4.97
N LEU A 70 -9.80 12.31 -3.99
CA LEU A 70 -10.32 12.39 -2.62
C LEU A 70 -11.24 13.62 -2.38
N ASP A 71 -11.53 14.37 -3.41
CA ASP A 71 -12.52 15.45 -3.49
C ASP A 71 -13.72 15.07 -4.39
N ASP A 72 -13.77 13.83 -4.87
CA ASP A 72 -14.88 13.33 -5.68
C ASP A 72 -16.14 13.17 -4.82
N ALA A 73 -17.26 13.71 -5.30
CA ALA A 73 -18.55 13.59 -4.65
C ALA A 73 -19.05 12.12 -4.56
N ALA A 74 -18.53 11.23 -5.39
CA ALA A 74 -18.82 9.80 -5.38
C ALA A 74 -17.86 8.97 -4.51
N LEU A 75 -16.99 9.63 -3.74
CA LEU A 75 -16.03 8.93 -2.86
C LEU A 75 -16.80 8.10 -1.81
N PRO A 76 -16.51 6.77 -1.68
CA PRO A 76 -17.14 5.95 -0.65
C PRO A 76 -16.88 6.54 0.76
N PRO A 77 -17.90 6.69 1.61
CA PRO A 77 -17.74 7.32 2.93
C PRO A 77 -16.64 6.68 3.80
N ALA A 78 -16.50 5.35 3.77
CA ALA A 78 -15.45 4.65 4.50
C ALA A 78 -14.04 4.96 3.97
N LEU A 79 -13.90 5.25 2.67
CA LEU A 79 -12.62 5.66 2.08
C LEU A 79 -12.31 7.11 2.43
N ASP A 80 -13.30 7.99 2.51
CA ASP A 80 -13.13 9.37 2.98
C ASP A 80 -12.71 9.41 4.46
N GLU A 81 -13.39 8.65 5.33
CA GLU A 81 -12.96 8.48 6.74
C GLU A 81 -11.50 8.00 6.83
N ALA A 82 -11.13 7.01 6.03
CA ALA A 82 -9.77 6.48 6.00
C ALA A 82 -8.76 7.53 5.52
N ALA A 83 -9.11 8.31 4.50
CA ALA A 83 -8.27 9.40 3.99
C ALA A 83 -8.05 10.49 5.04
N CYS A 84 -9.09 10.87 5.80
CA CYS A 84 -8.97 11.84 6.90
C CYS A 84 -7.98 11.34 7.96
N VAL A 85 -8.12 10.10 8.43
CA VAL A 85 -7.21 9.52 9.44
C VAL A 85 -5.77 9.46 8.93
N VAL A 86 -5.55 9.08 7.68
CA VAL A 86 -4.20 9.03 7.10
C VAL A 86 -3.62 10.42 6.90
N ARG A 87 -4.41 11.41 6.48
CA ARG A 87 -4.00 12.82 6.39
C ARG A 87 -3.56 13.37 7.75
N ASP A 88 -4.34 13.11 8.79
CA ASP A 88 -4.06 13.55 10.16
C ASP A 88 -2.79 12.90 10.71
N ALA A 89 -2.65 11.58 10.55
CA ALA A 89 -1.48 10.82 11.01
C ALA A 89 -0.18 11.25 10.33
N MET A 90 -0.27 11.71 9.06
CA MET A 90 0.89 12.05 8.24
C MET A 90 1.16 13.56 8.16
N GLY A 91 0.19 14.42 8.46
CA GLY A 91 0.27 15.86 8.19
C GLY A 91 0.39 16.18 6.69
N VAL A 92 -0.16 15.32 5.80
CA VAL A 92 -0.01 15.44 4.35
C VAL A 92 -1.39 15.51 3.68
N GLY A 93 -1.60 16.51 2.84
CA GLY A 93 -2.83 16.71 2.07
C GLY A 93 -2.93 15.77 0.87
N PHE A 94 -3.05 14.47 1.10
CA PHE A 94 -3.25 13.49 0.02
C PHE A 94 -4.47 13.86 -0.83
N THR A 95 -4.33 13.74 -2.15
CA THR A 95 -5.37 14.13 -3.11
C THR A 95 -6.03 12.94 -3.80
N HIS A 96 -5.38 11.78 -3.82
CA HIS A 96 -5.85 10.59 -4.53
C HIS A 96 -5.60 9.31 -3.71
N ALA A 97 -6.48 8.33 -3.89
CA ALA A 97 -6.30 6.97 -3.41
C ALA A 97 -6.38 5.97 -4.57
N GLY A 98 -5.35 5.13 -4.69
CA GLY A 98 -5.37 3.95 -5.54
C GLY A 98 -5.62 2.71 -4.69
N LEU A 99 -6.61 1.90 -5.07
CA LEU A 99 -6.99 0.70 -4.31
C LEU A 99 -6.55 -0.57 -5.03
N ASN A 100 -6.03 -1.53 -4.27
CA ASN A 100 -5.78 -2.87 -4.77
C ASN A 100 -6.52 -3.87 -3.87
N PHE A 101 -7.35 -4.70 -4.46
CA PHE A 101 -8.06 -5.77 -3.79
C PHE A 101 -7.44 -7.12 -4.15
N TYR A 102 -6.84 -7.76 -3.15
CA TYR A 102 -6.29 -9.13 -3.21
C TYR A 102 -7.35 -10.07 -2.64
N ARG A 103 -7.95 -10.90 -3.48
CA ARG A 103 -9.08 -11.78 -3.11
C ARG A 103 -8.64 -12.95 -2.26
N ASP A 104 -7.44 -13.45 -2.52
CA ASP A 104 -6.82 -14.58 -1.81
C ASP A 104 -5.29 -14.59 -2.00
N GLY A 105 -4.63 -15.69 -1.63
CA GLY A 105 -3.18 -15.87 -1.74
C GLY A 105 -2.64 -15.93 -3.17
N ARG A 106 -3.46 -16.18 -4.17
CA ARG A 106 -3.06 -16.22 -5.60
C ARG A 106 -2.91 -14.82 -6.18
N ASP A 107 -3.63 -13.84 -5.62
CA ASP A 107 -3.48 -12.45 -6.01
C ASP A 107 -2.16 -11.86 -5.48
N SER A 108 -1.52 -11.05 -6.31
CA SER A 108 -0.16 -10.57 -6.06
C SER A 108 0.14 -9.30 -6.85
N VAL A 109 1.23 -8.64 -6.50
CA VAL A 109 1.87 -7.63 -7.34
C VAL A 109 3.37 -7.91 -7.40
N ALA A 110 3.90 -7.98 -8.63
CA ALA A 110 5.32 -8.15 -8.85
C ALA A 110 6.12 -6.97 -8.28
N PRO A 111 7.40 -7.17 -7.93
CA PRO A 111 8.26 -6.07 -7.49
C PRO A 111 8.27 -4.93 -8.52
N HIS A 112 7.97 -3.73 -8.04
CA HIS A 112 7.89 -2.49 -8.83
C HIS A 112 8.15 -1.29 -7.93
N ASN A 113 8.32 -0.13 -8.52
CA ASN A 113 8.24 1.15 -7.85
C ASN A 113 7.06 1.96 -8.43
N ASP A 114 6.57 2.90 -7.68
CA ASP A 114 5.53 3.80 -8.16
C ASP A 114 6.10 4.78 -9.21
N LYS A 115 5.25 5.16 -10.16
CA LYS A 115 5.62 6.08 -11.24
C LYS A 115 5.78 7.48 -10.69
N LEU A 116 7.01 7.95 -10.52
CA LEU A 116 7.33 9.25 -9.93
C LEU A 116 6.65 10.44 -10.62
N HIS A 117 6.48 10.40 -11.95
CA HIS A 117 5.80 11.47 -12.67
C HIS A 117 4.31 11.62 -12.31
N SER A 118 3.72 10.64 -11.63
CA SER A 118 2.34 10.69 -11.14
C SER A 118 2.20 11.12 -9.69
N ILE A 119 3.31 11.53 -9.06
CA ILE A 119 3.37 11.94 -7.64
C ILE A 119 4.09 13.28 -7.57
N VAL A 120 3.57 14.20 -6.78
CA VAL A 120 4.24 15.48 -6.53
C VAL A 120 5.56 15.21 -5.78
N PRO A 121 6.71 15.72 -6.27
CA PRO A 121 8.00 15.53 -5.61
C PRO A 121 7.97 15.93 -4.14
N GLY A 122 8.72 15.19 -3.30
CA GLY A 122 8.81 15.42 -1.86
C GLY A 122 7.60 14.94 -1.05
N HIS A 123 6.52 14.43 -1.70
CA HIS A 123 5.36 13.89 -1.00
C HIS A 123 5.47 12.36 -0.88
N PRO A 124 5.19 11.79 0.29
CA PRO A 124 5.23 10.35 0.48
C PRO A 124 4.02 9.64 -0.14
N ILE A 125 4.16 8.32 -0.30
CA ILE A 125 3.07 7.40 -0.52
C ILE A 125 2.72 6.75 0.81
N ALA A 126 1.46 6.77 1.19
CA ALA A 126 0.97 6.14 2.42
C ALA A 126 0.03 4.98 2.08
N LEU A 127 0.36 3.78 2.51
CA LEU A 127 -0.30 2.53 2.17
C LEU A 127 -1.03 1.98 3.39
N LEU A 128 -2.34 2.22 3.50
CA LEU A 128 -3.19 1.65 4.54
C LEU A 128 -3.60 0.22 4.15
N SER A 129 -3.48 -0.71 5.09
CA SER A 129 -3.84 -2.12 4.93
C SER A 129 -5.13 -2.44 5.65
N LEU A 130 -6.06 -3.12 4.97
CA LEU A 130 -7.35 -3.56 5.52
C LEU A 130 -7.58 -5.04 5.19
N GLY A 131 -8.21 -5.79 6.10
CA GLY A 131 -8.49 -7.21 5.92
C GLY A 131 -7.32 -8.12 6.32
N ALA A 132 -7.06 -9.19 5.57
CA ALA A 132 -6.05 -10.17 5.93
C ALA A 132 -4.62 -9.63 5.84
N THR A 133 -3.77 -10.03 6.78
CA THR A 133 -2.33 -9.73 6.75
C THR A 133 -1.67 -10.34 5.52
N ARG A 134 -0.88 -9.56 4.81
CA ARG A 134 -0.07 -10.01 3.68
C ARG A 134 1.35 -9.48 3.82
N ARG A 135 2.31 -10.33 3.51
CA ARG A 135 3.71 -9.94 3.44
C ARG A 135 3.95 -9.02 2.23
N MET A 136 4.72 -7.96 2.44
CA MET A 136 5.35 -7.17 1.40
C MET A 136 6.85 -7.40 1.40
N ASP A 137 7.41 -7.66 0.24
CA ASP A 137 8.84 -7.71 0.03
C ASP A 137 9.30 -6.33 -0.49
N ILE A 138 10.27 -5.73 0.18
CA ILE A 138 10.93 -4.47 -0.22
C ILE A 138 12.39 -4.79 -0.46
N ARG A 139 12.97 -4.34 -1.57
CA ARG A 139 14.36 -4.62 -1.91
C ARG A 139 15.03 -3.45 -2.62
N GLU A 140 16.31 -3.29 -2.41
CA GLU A 140 17.14 -2.37 -3.20
C GLU A 140 17.18 -2.80 -4.67
N LYS A 141 17.11 -1.82 -5.59
CA LYS A 141 17.35 -2.03 -7.01
C LYS A 141 18.83 -2.30 -7.30
N GLU A 142 19.68 -1.50 -6.68
CA GLU A 142 21.14 -1.59 -6.77
C GLU A 142 21.74 -1.73 -5.38
N PRO A 143 22.85 -2.45 -5.20
CA PRO A 143 23.51 -2.51 -3.91
C PRO A 143 24.10 -1.15 -3.53
N ALA A 144 24.06 -0.81 -2.25
CA ALA A 144 24.57 0.47 -1.72
C ALA A 144 26.08 0.70 -2.01
N MET A 145 26.84 -0.41 -2.15
CA MET A 145 28.26 -0.38 -2.55
C MET A 145 28.52 -1.45 -3.61
N PRO A 146 29.39 -1.20 -4.60
CA PRO A 146 29.80 -2.21 -5.56
C PRO A 146 30.27 -3.51 -4.87
N GLY A 147 29.72 -4.64 -5.30
CA GLY A 147 30.08 -5.96 -4.75
C GLY A 147 29.35 -6.35 -3.45
N SER A 148 28.59 -5.45 -2.82
CA SER A 148 27.75 -5.81 -1.67
C SER A 148 26.45 -6.49 -2.10
N LYS A 149 25.79 -7.18 -1.14
CA LYS A 149 24.46 -7.74 -1.39
C LYS A 149 23.41 -6.64 -1.27
N ARG A 150 22.39 -6.68 -2.13
CA ARG A 150 21.20 -5.81 -2.01
C ARG A 150 20.48 -6.07 -0.70
N ARG A 151 20.12 -5.01 -0.01
CA ARG A 151 19.29 -5.14 1.19
C ARG A 151 17.86 -5.47 0.80
N ALA A 152 17.20 -6.25 1.64
CA ALA A 152 15.81 -6.63 1.47
C ALA A 152 15.10 -6.76 2.82
N TRP A 153 13.84 -6.35 2.86
CA TRP A 153 12.99 -6.43 4.04
C TRP A 153 11.71 -7.20 3.69
N LYS A 154 11.20 -7.90 4.67
CA LYS A 154 9.90 -8.57 4.63
C LYS A 154 9.05 -8.00 5.75
N ILE A 155 7.93 -7.40 5.38
CA ILE A 155 7.02 -6.74 6.31
C ILE A 155 5.65 -7.39 6.22
N GLU A 156 5.10 -7.79 7.37
CA GLU A 156 3.72 -8.21 7.48
C GLU A 156 2.84 -6.94 7.59
N LEU A 157 2.00 -6.73 6.59
CA LEU A 157 1.08 -5.60 6.52
C LEU A 157 -0.23 -5.99 7.19
N GLU A 158 -0.34 -5.74 8.47
CA GLU A 158 -1.50 -6.04 9.28
C GLU A 158 -2.66 -5.08 9.03
N ALA A 159 -3.89 -5.51 9.36
CA ALA A 159 -5.05 -4.63 9.27
C ALA A 159 -4.90 -3.40 10.16
N GLY A 160 -5.21 -2.22 9.64
CA GLY A 160 -5.06 -0.94 10.33
C GLY A 160 -3.63 -0.39 10.36
N SER A 161 -2.66 -1.07 9.75
CA SER A 161 -1.28 -0.58 9.62
C SER A 161 -1.10 0.34 8.43
N LEU A 162 -0.09 1.23 8.53
CA LEU A 162 0.33 2.13 7.45
C LEU A 162 1.79 1.87 7.10
N LEU A 163 2.06 1.58 5.84
CA LEU A 163 3.42 1.63 5.29
C LEU A 163 3.59 2.96 4.55
N VAL A 164 4.59 3.73 4.98
CA VAL A 164 4.94 5.02 4.38
C VAL A 164 6.22 4.86 3.58
N MET A 165 6.22 5.34 2.36
CA MET A 165 7.38 5.33 1.46
C MET A 165 7.61 6.75 0.96
N SER A 166 8.82 7.30 1.15
CA SER A 166 9.20 8.59 0.60
C SER A 166 9.15 8.61 -0.93
N HIS A 167 9.05 9.79 -1.51
CA HIS A 167 9.14 9.94 -2.98
C HIS A 167 10.51 9.46 -3.49
N SER A 168 11.60 9.83 -2.83
CA SER A 168 12.96 9.43 -3.22
C SER A 168 13.19 7.93 -3.09
N SER A 169 12.54 7.24 -2.14
CA SER A 169 12.67 5.79 -2.00
C SER A 169 12.25 5.02 -3.25
N GLN A 170 11.34 5.57 -4.07
CA GLN A 170 10.90 4.94 -5.33
C GLN A 170 12.02 4.85 -6.38
N LEU A 171 13.05 5.68 -6.28
CA LEU A 171 14.24 5.59 -7.14
C LEU A 171 15.10 4.37 -6.82
N HIS A 172 15.15 3.99 -5.54
CA HIS A 172 16.15 3.07 -5.01
C HIS A 172 15.59 1.70 -4.62
N PHE A 173 14.26 1.61 -4.40
CA PHE A 173 13.63 0.38 -3.90
C PHE A 173 12.47 -0.04 -4.79
N ASP A 174 12.35 -1.37 -4.95
CA ASP A 174 11.13 -2.02 -5.44
C ASP A 174 10.36 -2.59 -4.25
N HIS A 175 9.04 -2.65 -4.38
CA HIS A 175 8.17 -3.30 -3.42
C HIS A 175 7.15 -4.19 -4.14
N GLY A 176 6.67 -5.25 -3.46
CA GLY A 176 5.71 -6.17 -4.06
C GLY A 176 5.04 -7.07 -3.03
N ILE A 177 3.86 -7.60 -3.38
CA ILE A 177 3.11 -8.59 -2.59
C ILE A 177 3.25 -9.94 -3.29
N PRO A 178 3.99 -10.90 -2.74
CA PRO A 178 4.17 -12.21 -3.36
C PRO A 178 2.89 -13.06 -3.26
N LYS A 179 2.76 -14.03 -4.16
CA LYS A 179 1.78 -15.11 -4.02
C LYS A 179 2.11 -15.94 -2.79
N VAL A 180 1.07 -16.47 -2.16
CA VAL A 180 1.20 -17.43 -1.06
C VAL A 180 0.33 -18.65 -1.35
N THR A 181 0.81 -19.84 -0.97
CA THR A 181 0.10 -21.11 -1.14
C THR A 181 -0.82 -21.44 0.03
N ALA A 182 -0.48 -20.93 1.22
CA ALA A 182 -1.33 -21.09 2.40
C ALA A 182 -2.66 -20.34 2.20
N PRO A 183 -3.77 -20.86 2.70
CA PRO A 183 -5.04 -20.14 2.71
C PRO A 183 -4.90 -18.80 3.44
N VAL A 184 -5.31 -17.73 2.78
CA VAL A 184 -5.34 -16.39 3.34
C VAL A 184 -6.58 -15.67 2.87
N GLY A 185 -7.19 -14.88 3.75
CA GLY A 185 -8.37 -14.09 3.47
C GLY A 185 -8.11 -12.91 2.53
N PRO A 186 -9.17 -12.20 2.14
CA PRO A 186 -9.07 -11.05 1.27
C PRO A 186 -8.44 -9.85 1.97
N ARG A 187 -7.75 -8.99 1.19
CA ARG A 187 -7.08 -7.77 1.65
C ARG A 187 -7.31 -6.62 0.69
N ILE A 188 -7.57 -5.45 1.22
CA ILE A 188 -7.55 -4.19 0.46
C ILE A 188 -6.33 -3.37 0.90
N SER A 189 -5.65 -2.78 -0.08
CA SER A 189 -4.60 -1.79 0.13
C SER A 189 -5.08 -0.45 -0.43
N CYS A 190 -5.16 0.58 0.41
CA CYS A 190 -5.47 1.95 0.00
C CYS A 190 -4.16 2.75 -0.04
N ALA A 191 -3.70 3.09 -1.24
CA ALA A 191 -2.45 3.81 -1.46
C ALA A 191 -2.73 5.29 -1.73
N PHE A 192 -2.48 6.13 -0.73
CA PHE A 192 -2.70 7.57 -0.78
C PHE A 192 -1.49 8.30 -1.36
N ARG A 193 -1.74 9.28 -2.25
CA ARG A 193 -0.71 10.06 -2.95
C ARG A 193 -1.16 11.51 -3.13
N VAL A 194 -0.18 12.41 -3.21
CA VAL A 194 -0.42 13.76 -3.75
C VAL A 194 -0.10 13.71 -5.24
N ARG A 195 -1.09 13.89 -6.10
CA ARG A 195 -0.92 13.91 -7.55
C ARG A 195 -0.86 15.33 -8.08
N PRO A 196 -0.11 15.58 -9.19
CA PRO A 196 -0.16 16.85 -9.89
C PRO A 196 -1.57 17.14 -10.41
N ALA A 197 -1.99 18.41 -10.38
CA ALA A 197 -3.32 18.84 -10.81
C ALA A 197 -3.65 18.52 -12.29
N SER A 198 -2.65 18.23 -13.14
CA SER A 198 -2.78 17.95 -14.57
C SER A 198 -2.59 16.47 -14.96
N GLY A 199 -2.48 15.57 -14.01
CA GLY A 199 -2.22 14.14 -14.27
C GLY A 199 -3.51 13.38 -14.62
N ARG A 200 -3.64 12.93 -15.88
CA ARG A 200 -4.65 11.91 -16.26
C ARG A 200 -4.25 10.54 -15.66
N TRP A 201 -5.27 9.74 -15.38
CA TRP A 201 -5.15 8.32 -14.92
C TRP A 201 -4.46 7.43 -15.94
#